data_c539323081e91f37f2ee56f3109f7e42
#
_entry.id   c539323081e91f37f2ee56f3109f7e42
#
_cell.length_a   1.000
_cell.length_b   1.000
_cell.length_c   1.000
_cell.angle_alpha   90.00
_cell.angle_beta   90.00
_cell.angle_gamma   90.00
#
_symmetry.space_group_name_H-M   'P 1'
#
loop_
_entity.id
_entity.type
_entity.pdbx_description
1 polymer ?
#
loop_
_entity_poly.entity_id
_entity_poly.type
_entity_poly.pdbx_seq_one_letter_code
_entity_poly.pdbx_strand_id
1 'polypeptide(L)'
;MSVYYRWLVVFSLSLTALVGEQPVPFSHNRHMSLGLACLDCHSTADQRAEAGIPSVRKCMLCHEKLAVDKPGAQNVRDYAARGIEIPWQRVYGFSPEALVRFRHAPHYRAKIDCAACHGDVGKGTVAVLAVKHTMGTCLHCHRQYKATEDCAACHY
;
A
#
# COMPACT_ATOMS: atom_id res chain seq x y z
N MET A 1 64.56 7.34 -3.45
CA MET A 1 63.55 6.28 -3.48
C MET A 1 62.22 6.93 -3.08
N SER A 2 61.33 7.19 -4.02
CA SER A 2 60.05 7.92 -3.78
C SER A 2 58.91 6.90 -3.78
N VAL A 3 58.18 6.78 -2.67
CA VAL A 3 57.08 5.84 -2.47
C VAL A 3 55.80 6.59 -2.78
N TYR A 4 55.17 6.30 -3.94
CA TYR A 4 53.86 6.83 -4.32
C TYR A 4 52.77 6.05 -3.57
N TYR A 5 52.12 6.68 -2.58
CA TYR A 5 50.92 6.19 -1.94
C TYR A 5 49.69 6.39 -2.88
N ARG A 6 49.24 5.31 -3.52
CA ARG A 6 47.97 5.32 -4.30
C ARG A 6 46.83 5.18 -3.32
N TRP A 7 46.05 6.26 -3.13
CA TRP A 7 44.80 6.22 -2.42
C TRP A 7 43.75 5.50 -3.29
N LEU A 8 43.34 4.31 -2.88
CA LEU A 8 42.20 3.62 -3.43
C LEU A 8 40.94 4.26 -2.83
N VAL A 9 40.26 5.09 -3.61
CA VAL A 9 38.92 5.58 -3.27
C VAL A 9 37.95 4.44 -3.50
N VAL A 10 37.52 3.78 -2.42
CA VAL A 10 36.43 2.79 -2.47
C VAL A 10 35.12 3.54 -2.57
N PHE A 11 34.56 3.58 -3.76
CA PHE A 11 33.20 4.06 -4.00
C PHE A 11 32.23 2.99 -3.45
N SER A 12 31.72 3.18 -2.23
CA SER A 12 30.61 2.38 -1.73
C SER A 12 29.33 2.80 -2.47
N LEU A 13 28.92 2.00 -3.45
CA LEU A 13 27.58 2.11 -4.01
C LEU A 13 26.58 1.71 -2.92
N SER A 14 25.98 2.69 -2.28
CA SER A 14 24.80 2.47 -1.44
C SER A 14 23.66 2.04 -2.36
N LEU A 15 23.35 0.74 -2.36
CA LEU A 15 22.18 0.20 -3.03
C LEU A 15 20.94 0.64 -2.24
N THR A 16 20.45 1.86 -2.48
CA THR A 16 19.14 2.26 -2.01
C THR A 16 18.14 1.42 -2.79
N ALA A 17 17.46 0.50 -2.11
CA ALA A 17 16.33 -0.21 -2.69
C ALA A 17 15.34 0.84 -3.21
N LEU A 18 15.19 0.95 -4.52
CA LEU A 18 14.17 1.76 -5.17
C LEU A 18 12.82 1.16 -4.79
N VAL A 19 12.21 1.69 -3.72
CA VAL A 19 10.77 1.60 -3.56
C VAL A 19 10.21 2.35 -4.77
N GLY A 20 9.58 1.64 -5.71
CA GLY A 20 9.11 2.23 -6.94
C GLY A 20 8.28 3.47 -6.65
N GLU A 21 8.68 4.60 -7.25
CA GLU A 21 7.98 5.87 -7.07
C GLU A 21 6.55 5.72 -7.56
N GLN A 22 5.57 6.03 -6.71
CA GLN A 22 4.17 5.99 -7.08
C GLN A 22 3.87 7.06 -8.14
N PRO A 23 3.02 6.78 -9.12
CA PRO A 23 2.73 7.71 -10.23
C PRO A 23 2.11 9.05 -9.77
N VAL A 24 1.59 9.07 -8.56
CA VAL A 24 1.06 10.29 -7.91
C VAL A 24 1.58 10.33 -6.47
N PRO A 25 2.13 11.46 -6.02
CA PRO A 25 2.55 11.64 -4.64
C PRO A 25 1.32 11.76 -3.73
N PHE A 26 0.86 10.62 -3.21
CA PHE A 26 -0.31 10.52 -2.35
C PHE A 26 0.09 10.40 -0.89
N SER A 27 -0.54 11.19 -0.02
CA SER A 27 -0.33 11.15 1.43
C SER A 27 -1.56 10.68 2.18
N HIS A 28 -1.51 9.47 2.75
CA HIS A 28 -2.58 8.97 3.63
C HIS A 28 -2.79 9.89 4.84
N ASN A 29 -1.71 10.31 5.49
CA ASN A 29 -1.78 11.19 6.67
C ASN A 29 -2.60 12.45 6.40
N ARG A 30 -2.36 13.10 5.25
CA ARG A 30 -3.07 14.34 4.90
C ARG A 30 -4.57 14.10 4.67
N HIS A 31 -4.95 12.98 4.07
CA HIS A 31 -6.35 12.64 3.84
C HIS A 31 -7.06 12.22 5.14
N MET A 32 -6.38 11.43 5.97
CA MET A 32 -6.90 11.03 7.28
C MET A 32 -7.11 12.22 8.22
N SER A 33 -6.22 13.22 8.16
CA SER A 33 -6.39 14.45 8.96
C SER A 33 -7.60 15.31 8.55
N LEU A 34 -8.18 15.05 7.37
CA LEU A 34 -9.44 15.65 6.92
C LEU A 34 -10.68 14.86 7.39
N GLY A 35 -10.51 13.82 8.19
CA GLY A 35 -11.60 12.98 8.70
C GLY A 35 -12.02 11.83 7.77
N LEU A 36 -11.27 11.58 6.69
CA LEU A 36 -11.55 10.43 5.81
C LEU A 36 -11.13 9.13 6.49
N ALA A 37 -11.96 8.11 6.38
CA ALA A 37 -11.67 6.75 6.85
C ALA A 37 -11.13 5.85 5.73
N CYS A 38 -10.55 4.70 6.10
CA CYS A 38 -10.00 3.73 5.14
C CYS A 38 -11.03 3.33 4.07
N LEU A 39 -12.28 3.07 4.48
CA LEU A 39 -13.35 2.64 3.58
C LEU A 39 -13.86 3.75 2.64
N ASP A 40 -13.60 5.02 2.93
CA ASP A 40 -13.95 6.09 2.01
C ASP A 40 -13.20 5.99 0.68
N CYS A 41 -12.03 5.36 0.71
CA CYS A 41 -11.21 5.12 -0.47
C CYS A 41 -11.13 3.64 -0.85
N HIS A 42 -10.93 2.75 0.12
CA HIS A 42 -10.86 1.29 -0.07
C HIS A 42 -12.22 0.63 0.14
N SER A 43 -13.20 1.06 -0.63
CA SER A 43 -14.64 0.84 -0.41
C SER A 43 -15.12 -0.61 -0.60
N THR A 44 -14.26 -1.54 -0.98
CA THR A 44 -14.63 -2.95 -1.15
C THR A 44 -14.02 -3.88 -0.08
N ALA A 45 -13.25 -3.33 0.85
CA ALA A 45 -12.58 -4.12 1.88
C ALA A 45 -13.53 -4.85 2.84
N ASP A 46 -14.72 -4.31 3.07
CA ASP A 46 -15.77 -4.91 3.91
C ASP A 46 -16.60 -5.98 3.19
N GLN A 47 -16.53 -6.04 1.86
CA GLN A 47 -17.42 -6.86 1.04
C GLN A 47 -16.69 -7.88 0.17
N ARG A 48 -15.46 -7.60 -0.27
CA ARG A 48 -14.76 -8.38 -1.28
C ARG A 48 -13.43 -8.96 -0.79
N ALA A 49 -12.78 -9.72 -1.66
CA ALA A 49 -11.42 -10.20 -1.44
C ALA A 49 -10.43 -9.04 -1.45
N GLU A 50 -10.49 -8.20 -2.48
CA GLU A 50 -9.65 -7.01 -2.60
C GLU A 50 -10.30 -5.80 -1.93
N ALA A 51 -9.47 -4.99 -1.26
CA ALA A 51 -9.91 -3.74 -0.66
C ALA A 51 -10.28 -2.67 -1.70
N GLY A 52 -9.78 -2.84 -2.93
CA GLY A 52 -9.91 -1.86 -4.01
C GLY A 52 -8.93 -0.69 -3.86
N ILE A 53 -8.72 -0.02 -4.99
CA ILE A 53 -8.04 1.27 -5.07
C ILE A 53 -9.03 2.26 -5.64
N PRO A 54 -9.15 3.47 -5.09
CA PRO A 54 -10.13 4.45 -5.57
C PRO A 54 -9.83 4.83 -7.03
N SER A 55 -10.88 4.93 -7.83
CA SER A 55 -10.77 5.43 -9.21
C SER A 55 -10.39 6.91 -9.24
N VAL A 56 -9.84 7.37 -10.36
CA VAL A 56 -9.57 8.80 -10.60
C VAL A 56 -10.82 9.65 -10.37
N ARG A 57 -12.00 9.15 -10.80
CA ARG A 57 -13.27 9.84 -10.56
C ARG A 57 -13.57 10.06 -9.08
N LYS A 58 -13.22 9.12 -8.21
CA LYS A 58 -13.36 9.28 -6.74
C LYS A 58 -12.49 10.42 -6.23
N CYS A 59 -11.26 10.51 -6.70
CA CYS A 59 -10.34 11.59 -6.36
C CYS A 59 -10.89 12.96 -6.80
N MET A 60 -11.46 13.01 -7.99
CA MET A 60 -12.02 14.23 -8.59
C MET A 60 -13.26 14.78 -7.87
N LEU A 61 -13.95 14.00 -7.02
CA LEU A 61 -15.02 14.54 -6.19
C LEU A 61 -14.57 15.73 -5.34
N CYS A 62 -13.31 15.73 -4.94
CA CYS A 62 -12.72 16.83 -4.16
C CYS A 62 -11.70 17.62 -4.99
N HIS A 63 -10.81 16.93 -5.72
CA HIS A 63 -9.69 17.55 -6.43
C HIS A 63 -10.08 18.31 -7.69
N GLU A 64 -11.32 18.31 -8.09
CA GLU A 64 -11.83 19.25 -9.09
C GLU A 64 -11.62 20.71 -8.66
N LYS A 65 -11.83 20.99 -7.38
CA LYS A 65 -11.79 22.37 -6.82
C LYS A 65 -10.77 22.54 -5.69
N LEU A 66 -10.37 21.47 -5.03
CA LEU A 66 -9.48 21.51 -3.87
C LEU A 66 -8.03 21.20 -4.25
N ALA A 67 -7.10 21.85 -3.56
CA ALA A 67 -5.65 21.65 -3.69
C ALA A 67 -5.14 21.79 -5.13
N VAL A 68 -5.75 22.70 -5.91
CA VAL A 68 -5.50 22.86 -7.35
C VAL A 68 -4.05 23.22 -7.69
N ASP A 69 -3.35 23.83 -6.73
CA ASP A 69 -1.95 24.22 -6.81
C ASP A 69 -0.95 23.11 -6.40
N LYS A 70 -1.45 22.00 -5.86
CA LYS A 70 -0.59 20.93 -5.34
C LYS A 70 -0.24 19.91 -6.45
N PRO A 71 1.05 19.52 -6.58
CA PRO A 71 1.49 18.62 -7.65
C PRO A 71 0.69 17.31 -7.72
N GLY A 72 0.43 16.67 -6.58
CA GLY A 72 -0.34 15.43 -6.54
C GLY A 72 -1.77 15.58 -7.08
N ALA A 73 -2.44 16.70 -6.76
CA ALA A 73 -3.78 16.97 -7.27
C ALA A 73 -3.76 17.37 -8.77
N GLN A 74 -2.69 18.03 -9.24
CA GLN A 74 -2.48 18.29 -10.66
C GLN A 74 -2.32 16.97 -11.43
N ASN A 75 -1.48 16.06 -10.94
CA ASN A 75 -1.32 14.73 -11.56
C ASN A 75 -2.66 13.98 -11.65
N VAL A 76 -3.48 14.00 -10.59
CA VAL A 76 -4.81 13.37 -10.61
C VAL A 76 -5.70 13.98 -11.71
N ARG A 77 -5.70 15.30 -11.87
CA ARG A 77 -6.46 15.98 -12.95
C ARG A 77 -5.95 15.60 -14.33
N ASP A 78 -4.62 15.45 -14.50
CA ASP A 78 -4.04 15.04 -15.77
C ASP A 78 -4.49 13.62 -16.15
N TYR A 79 -4.57 12.70 -15.17
CA TYR A 79 -5.14 11.38 -15.38
C TYR A 79 -6.63 11.46 -15.74
N ALA A 80 -7.40 12.29 -15.03
CA ALA A 80 -8.82 12.51 -15.30
C ALA A 80 -9.07 13.10 -16.70
N ALA A 81 -8.30 14.10 -17.10
CA ALA A 81 -8.41 14.75 -18.40
C ALA A 81 -8.11 13.78 -19.58
N ARG A 82 -7.23 12.81 -19.35
CA ARG A 82 -6.90 11.75 -20.31
C ARG A 82 -7.88 10.59 -20.29
N GLY A 83 -8.81 10.54 -19.34
CA GLY A 83 -9.77 9.44 -19.18
C GLY A 83 -9.14 8.10 -18.80
N ILE A 84 -8.01 8.10 -18.11
CA ILE A 84 -7.29 6.90 -17.71
C ILE A 84 -7.14 6.82 -16.20
N GLU A 85 -7.11 5.59 -15.66
CA GLU A 85 -6.86 5.36 -14.24
C GLU A 85 -5.37 5.52 -13.90
N ILE A 86 -5.10 5.87 -12.63
CA ILE A 86 -3.73 5.97 -12.11
C ILE A 86 -3.13 4.57 -12.01
N PRO A 87 -1.98 4.27 -12.64
CA PRO A 87 -1.36 2.96 -12.60
C PRO A 87 -0.58 2.73 -11.29
N TRP A 88 -1.31 2.70 -10.17
CA TRP A 88 -0.74 2.50 -8.85
C TRP A 88 0.09 1.23 -8.76
N GLN A 89 1.26 1.34 -8.16
CA GLN A 89 2.08 0.18 -7.83
C GLN A 89 1.59 -0.44 -6.53
N ARG A 90 1.25 -1.73 -6.58
CA ARG A 90 0.78 -2.46 -5.41
C ARG A 90 1.92 -2.68 -4.43
N VAL A 91 1.75 -2.22 -3.19
CA VAL A 91 2.72 -2.39 -2.10
C VAL A 91 2.55 -3.74 -1.41
N TYR A 92 1.31 -4.19 -1.23
CA TYR A 92 0.96 -5.47 -0.63
C TYR A 92 0.44 -6.45 -1.68
N GLY A 93 0.90 -7.68 -1.62
CA GLY A 93 0.45 -8.75 -2.48
C GLY A 93 1.17 -10.07 -2.15
N PHE A 94 0.69 -11.13 -2.76
CA PHE A 94 1.35 -12.45 -2.70
C PHE A 94 1.86 -12.79 -4.09
N SER A 95 2.95 -13.56 -4.17
CA SER A 95 3.38 -14.08 -5.46
C SER A 95 2.33 -15.06 -6.01
N PRO A 96 2.12 -15.13 -7.33
CA PRO A 96 1.18 -16.07 -7.93
C PRO A 96 1.46 -17.53 -7.52
N GLU A 97 2.72 -17.89 -7.35
CA GLU A 97 3.16 -19.24 -6.98
C GLU A 97 2.77 -19.63 -5.55
N ALA A 98 2.52 -18.65 -4.70
CA ALA A 98 2.07 -18.88 -3.32
C ALA A 98 0.62 -19.38 -3.25
N LEU A 99 -0.16 -19.25 -4.36
CA LEU A 99 -1.55 -19.69 -4.48
C LEU A 99 -2.44 -19.23 -3.31
N VAL A 100 -2.19 -18.03 -2.78
CA VAL A 100 -2.88 -17.52 -1.59
C VAL A 100 -4.24 -16.95 -1.97
N ARG A 101 -5.27 -17.44 -1.28
CA ARG A 101 -6.66 -16.97 -1.34
C ARG A 101 -6.96 -16.05 -0.15
N PHE A 102 -6.39 -14.87 -0.13
CA PHE A 102 -6.71 -13.90 0.91
C PHE A 102 -8.01 -13.15 0.59
N ARG A 103 -8.80 -12.85 1.65
CA ARG A 103 -10.02 -12.04 1.53
C ARG A 103 -10.07 -11.01 2.66
N HIS A 104 -10.27 -9.73 2.33
CA HIS A 104 -10.42 -8.67 3.34
C HIS A 104 -11.76 -8.79 4.10
N ALA A 105 -12.86 -9.07 3.40
CA ALA A 105 -14.18 -9.04 4.00
C ALA A 105 -14.36 -9.91 5.27
N PRO A 106 -13.88 -11.15 5.38
CA PRO A 106 -13.93 -11.92 6.62
C PRO A 106 -13.17 -11.26 7.77
N HIS A 107 -11.98 -10.70 7.50
CA HIS A 107 -11.15 -10.04 8.51
C HIS A 107 -11.79 -8.74 8.99
N TYR A 108 -12.37 -7.96 8.08
CA TYR A 108 -13.14 -6.78 8.43
C TYR A 108 -14.35 -7.13 9.33
N ARG A 109 -15.13 -8.16 8.96
CA ARG A 109 -16.26 -8.63 9.77
C ARG A 109 -15.84 -9.15 11.14
N ALA A 110 -14.65 -9.72 11.25
CA ALA A 110 -14.04 -10.11 12.52
C ALA A 110 -13.50 -8.90 13.32
N LYS A 111 -13.69 -7.66 12.82
CA LYS A 111 -13.23 -6.41 13.42
C LYS A 111 -11.72 -6.35 13.65
N ILE A 112 -10.95 -6.98 12.76
CA ILE A 112 -9.50 -6.86 12.76
C ILE A 112 -9.15 -5.47 12.23
N ASP A 113 -8.36 -4.73 13.01
CA ASP A 113 -7.90 -3.41 12.62
C ASP A 113 -7.03 -3.47 11.36
N CYS A 114 -7.22 -2.52 10.44
CA CYS A 114 -6.44 -2.43 9.21
C CYS A 114 -4.93 -2.32 9.51
N ALA A 115 -4.57 -1.59 10.57
CA ALA A 115 -3.19 -1.41 11.00
C ALA A 115 -2.52 -2.71 11.47
N ALA A 116 -3.27 -3.70 11.92
CA ALA A 116 -2.72 -5.00 12.30
C ALA A 116 -1.99 -5.70 11.14
N CYS A 117 -2.44 -5.44 9.91
CA CYS A 117 -1.85 -6.01 8.69
C CYS A 117 -1.06 -4.99 7.87
N HIS A 118 -1.47 -3.74 7.87
CA HIS A 118 -0.87 -2.70 7.03
C HIS A 118 0.05 -1.74 7.78
N GLY A 119 0.17 -1.89 9.12
CA GLY A 119 0.83 -0.89 9.94
C GLY A 119 0.04 0.42 9.96
N ASP A 120 0.58 1.45 10.59
CA ASP A 120 -0.09 2.75 10.73
C ASP A 120 0.03 3.60 9.46
N VAL A 121 -0.52 3.10 8.37
CA VAL A 121 -0.53 3.77 7.06
C VAL A 121 -1.15 5.17 7.15
N GLY A 122 -2.15 5.34 8.02
CA GLY A 122 -2.84 6.60 8.23
C GLY A 122 -1.93 7.74 8.72
N LYS A 123 -0.80 7.43 9.34
CA LYS A 123 0.23 8.41 9.74
C LYS A 123 1.31 8.61 8.67
N GLY A 124 1.34 7.76 7.66
CA GLY A 124 2.36 7.78 6.60
C GLY A 124 2.06 8.77 5.49
N THR A 125 3.12 9.31 4.88
CA THR A 125 3.02 10.10 3.65
C THR A 125 3.11 9.21 2.40
N VAL A 126 3.71 8.03 2.53
CA VAL A 126 3.85 7.05 1.46
C VAL A 126 3.47 5.68 2.02
N ALA A 127 2.72 4.90 1.26
CA ALA A 127 2.44 3.52 1.63
C ALA A 127 3.70 2.67 1.47
N VAL A 128 4.07 1.97 2.54
CA VAL A 128 5.22 1.06 2.58
C VAL A 128 4.80 -0.32 3.05
N LEU A 129 5.59 -1.33 2.76
CA LEU A 129 5.39 -2.67 3.31
C LEU A 129 5.83 -2.68 4.78
N ALA A 130 4.93 -2.26 5.67
CA ALA A 130 5.20 -2.15 7.10
C ALA A 130 5.17 -3.53 7.80
N VAL A 131 4.29 -4.43 7.36
CA VAL A 131 4.14 -5.79 7.90
C VAL A 131 4.35 -6.81 6.79
N LYS A 132 5.32 -7.69 6.98
CA LYS A 132 5.56 -8.78 6.03
C LYS A 132 4.59 -9.93 6.29
N HIS A 133 3.71 -10.21 5.33
CA HIS A 133 2.79 -11.32 5.42
C HIS A 133 3.46 -12.62 4.97
N THR A 134 3.56 -13.56 5.91
CA THR A 134 4.02 -14.93 5.68
C THR A 134 2.97 -15.90 6.19
N MET A 135 3.01 -17.16 5.75
CA MET A 135 2.14 -18.20 6.31
C MET A 135 2.23 -18.25 7.85
N GLY A 136 3.45 -18.10 8.40
CA GLY A 136 3.67 -18.08 9.84
C GLY A 136 2.95 -16.92 10.54
N THR A 137 2.97 -15.70 9.99
CA THR A 137 2.26 -14.55 10.56
C THR A 137 0.75 -14.73 10.52
N CYS A 138 0.23 -15.29 9.42
CA CYS A 138 -1.21 -15.59 9.30
C CYS A 138 -1.65 -16.63 10.33
N LEU A 139 -0.95 -17.77 10.41
CA LEU A 139 -1.28 -18.84 11.35
C LEU A 139 -1.13 -18.41 12.81
N HIS A 140 -0.12 -17.58 13.14
CA HIS A 140 0.02 -17.04 14.48
C HIS A 140 -1.22 -16.25 14.92
N CYS A 141 -1.71 -15.34 14.05
CA CYS A 141 -2.91 -14.56 14.31
C CYS A 141 -4.16 -15.44 14.37
N HIS A 142 -4.33 -16.38 13.43
CA HIS A 142 -5.47 -17.31 13.41
C HIS A 142 -5.56 -18.14 14.69
N ARG A 143 -4.44 -18.60 15.25
CA ARG A 143 -4.41 -19.29 16.56
C ARG A 143 -4.88 -18.39 17.70
N GLN A 144 -4.43 -17.15 17.72
CA GLN A 144 -4.84 -16.19 18.75
C GLN A 144 -6.35 -15.92 18.73
N TYR A 145 -6.91 -15.80 17.51
CA TYR A 145 -8.35 -15.55 17.32
C TYR A 145 -9.20 -16.81 17.17
N LYS A 146 -8.60 -18.01 17.35
CA LYS A 146 -9.28 -19.31 17.14
C LYS A 146 -9.97 -19.39 15.76
N ALA A 147 -9.35 -18.81 14.75
CA ALA A 147 -9.79 -18.87 13.35
C ALA A 147 -9.28 -20.12 12.67
N THR A 148 -9.76 -20.40 11.45
CA THR A 148 -9.36 -21.59 10.69
C THR A 148 -7.87 -21.61 10.35
N GLU A 149 -7.25 -22.79 10.47
CA GLU A 149 -5.89 -23.10 10.00
C GLU A 149 -5.92 -24.10 8.84
N ASP A 150 -7.09 -24.36 8.25
CA ASP A 150 -7.24 -25.26 7.14
C ASP A 150 -6.49 -24.74 5.92
N CYS A 151 -5.67 -25.60 5.32
CA CYS A 151 -4.88 -25.29 4.12
C CYS A 151 -5.75 -24.78 2.97
N ALA A 152 -6.89 -25.45 2.69
CA ALA A 152 -7.80 -25.13 1.62
C ALA A 152 -8.60 -23.82 1.86
N ALA A 153 -8.67 -23.32 3.09
CA ALA A 153 -9.27 -22.02 3.37
C ALA A 153 -8.39 -20.87 2.88
N CYS A 154 -7.08 -21.08 2.80
CA CYS A 154 -6.08 -20.06 2.48
C CYS A 154 -5.36 -20.29 1.16
N HIS A 155 -5.38 -21.49 0.60
CA HIS A 155 -4.71 -21.84 -0.65
C HIS A 155 -5.69 -22.45 -1.66
N TYR A 156 -5.31 -22.35 -2.98
CA TYR A 156 -6.03 -22.99 -4.08
C TYR A 156 -5.57 -24.43 -4.24
#